data_3a8bc0124ab75f8d5de56c72eb1fc9c9
#
_entry.id   3a8bc0124ab75f8d5de56c72eb1fc9c9
#
_cell.length_a   1.000
_cell.length_b   1.000
_cell.length_c   1.000
_cell.angle_alpha   90.00
_cell.angle_beta   90.00
_cell.angle_gamma   90.00
#
_symmetry.space_group_name_H-M   'P 1'
#
loop_
_entity.id
_entity.type
_entity.pdbx_description
1 polymer ?
#
loop_
_entity_poly.entity_id
_entity_poly.type
_entity_poly.pdbx_seq_one_letter_code
_entity_poly.pdbx_strand_id
1 'polypeptide(L)'
;MTSEDHAQHDGHAHDHDPTFYRSPRDAAAGPPEKLAYVAAFAKPADKPDAIAVVDTDPASPSYATVVGFTELPHTGDELHHFGWNACSSALCPTGDHRHGDRRYLVVPGIRSSRVYILDTKQTPTSPQVTRVLGPEELGKRAGYSRPHTVHCGPGYLYMSCLGGANGEDGPGGVALLDHATFDVIGQFEHDRGDQYLAYDVWWHINDGVLVTSEWATPSMIEDGIVPELLLGRKYGHRLHFWDMQTRNHVQTVDLGDQHQMALELRPAHDPARKYGFVGVVVSVEDLSASIWVWHEDNGQWAATKVITIPAEPAPAEQLPPLLQGFGAVPPLVTDIGLSVDDKYLYVSCWGTGELKQYDVSDPFNPVQTGSVRIGGIVGRRPHPARPEEPLAGGPQMVEVSRDGKRVYFTNSLYGAWDEQFYPDGVGAWMTKLDVGENGGISFDPRFFLEGNVFRGRRVHQVRLEGGDASSDSYCYS
;
A
#
# COMPACT_ATOMS: atom_id res chain seq x y z
N MET A 1 8.31 -60.89 5.78
CA MET A 1 9.37 -60.18 6.48
C MET A 1 9.70 -59.00 5.56
N THR A 2 8.97 -57.95 5.51
CA THR A 2 8.82 -56.78 6.42
C THR A 2 10.14 -56.08 6.66
N SER A 3 10.37 -54.99 5.99
CA SER A 3 11.08 -53.84 6.55
C SER A 3 10.51 -52.56 5.96
N GLU A 4 9.76 -51.87 6.77
CA GLU A 4 9.33 -50.49 6.59
C GLU A 4 10.55 -49.60 6.79
N ASP A 5 11.01 -48.93 5.72
CA ASP A 5 11.93 -47.82 5.85
C ASP A 5 11.12 -46.53 6.01
N HIS A 6 10.90 -46.15 7.27
CA HIS A 6 10.52 -44.79 7.62
C HIS A 6 11.72 -43.88 7.35
N ALA A 7 11.68 -43.13 6.27
CA ALA A 7 12.56 -41.98 6.09
C ALA A 7 12.26 -40.96 7.21
N GLN A 8 13.14 -40.91 8.21
CA GLN A 8 13.23 -39.81 9.16
C GLN A 8 13.61 -38.57 8.38
N HIS A 9 12.67 -37.67 8.20
CA HIS A 9 12.99 -36.28 7.88
C HIS A 9 13.69 -35.70 9.11
N ASP A 10 15.00 -35.58 9.04
CA ASP A 10 15.80 -34.79 9.95
C ASP A 10 15.29 -33.33 9.90
N GLY A 11 14.55 -32.97 10.94
CA GLY A 11 14.12 -31.61 11.16
C GLY A 11 15.34 -30.74 11.47
N HIS A 12 15.87 -30.06 10.48
CA HIS A 12 16.61 -28.85 10.73
C HIS A 12 15.62 -27.87 11.35
N ALA A 13 15.76 -27.64 12.65
CA ALA A 13 15.14 -26.53 13.34
C ALA A 13 15.71 -25.25 12.74
N HIS A 14 15.11 -24.75 11.66
CA HIS A 14 15.28 -23.38 11.27
C HIS A 14 14.71 -22.56 12.42
N ASP A 15 15.50 -21.60 12.94
CA ASP A 15 15.02 -20.56 13.84
C ASP A 15 13.90 -19.83 13.10
N HIS A 16 12.66 -20.25 13.32
CA HIS A 16 11.49 -19.62 12.74
C HIS A 16 11.37 -18.22 13.31
N ASP A 17 11.35 -17.23 12.44
CA ASP A 17 11.00 -15.88 12.84
C ASP A 17 9.63 -15.92 13.55
N PRO A 18 9.56 -15.46 14.81
CA PRO A 18 8.32 -15.52 15.60
C PRO A 18 7.21 -14.62 15.04
N THR A 19 7.49 -13.83 14.00
CA THR A 19 6.52 -12.96 13.35
C THR A 19 5.87 -13.59 12.12
N PHE A 20 6.26 -14.81 11.73
CA PHE A 20 5.61 -15.56 10.67
C PHE A 20 4.51 -16.44 11.23
N TYR A 21 3.32 -16.26 10.72
CA TYR A 21 2.12 -16.97 11.15
C TYR A 21 1.61 -17.87 10.03
N ARG A 22 1.19 -19.08 10.40
CA ARG A 22 0.76 -20.09 9.46
C ARG A 22 -0.54 -19.71 8.73
N SER A 23 -1.44 -19.06 9.45
CA SER A 23 -2.76 -18.65 8.95
C SER A 23 -3.13 -17.24 9.39
N PRO A 24 -4.13 -16.61 8.76
CA PRO A 24 -4.67 -15.34 9.20
C PRO A 24 -5.13 -15.35 10.66
N ARG A 25 -5.72 -16.46 11.11
CA ARG A 25 -6.15 -16.64 12.49
C ARG A 25 -4.99 -16.60 13.48
N ASP A 26 -3.89 -17.29 13.15
CA ASP A 26 -2.70 -17.30 14.01
C ASP A 26 -2.07 -15.90 14.05
N ALA A 27 -2.06 -15.20 12.91
CA ALA A 27 -1.56 -13.82 12.81
C ALA A 27 -2.39 -12.86 13.68
N ALA A 28 -3.72 -12.97 13.63
CA ALA A 28 -4.63 -12.16 14.45
C ALA A 28 -4.47 -12.42 15.96
N ALA A 29 -4.02 -13.61 16.36
CA ALA A 29 -3.74 -13.96 17.75
C ALA A 29 -2.31 -13.59 18.20
N GLY A 30 -1.46 -13.11 17.29
CA GLY A 30 -0.09 -12.71 17.57
C GLY A 30 0.00 -11.47 18.47
N PRO A 31 1.19 -11.18 19.03
CA PRO A 31 1.39 -10.00 19.87
C PRO A 31 1.18 -8.72 19.04
N PRO A 32 0.65 -7.65 19.67
CA PRO A 32 0.51 -6.36 19.01
C PRO A 32 1.88 -5.78 18.67
N GLU A 33 1.89 -4.94 17.64
CA GLU A 33 3.04 -4.14 17.23
C GLU A 33 3.48 -3.16 18.33
N LYS A 34 4.76 -2.87 18.39
CA LYS A 34 5.34 -1.87 19.30
C LYS A 34 5.92 -0.67 18.57
N LEU A 35 6.24 -0.83 17.30
CA LEU A 35 6.79 0.22 16.46
C LEU A 35 6.04 0.28 15.13
N ALA A 36 5.91 1.49 14.60
CA ALA A 36 5.53 1.75 13.22
C ALA A 36 6.67 2.45 12.49
N TYR A 37 6.98 1.96 11.30
CA TYR A 37 7.90 2.59 10.35
C TYR A 37 7.09 3.43 9.38
N VAL A 38 7.51 4.68 9.16
CA VAL A 38 6.75 5.65 8.36
C VAL A 38 7.66 6.25 7.31
N ALA A 39 7.25 6.17 6.05
CA ALA A 39 7.92 6.86 4.96
C ALA A 39 7.74 8.38 5.13
N ALA A 40 8.85 9.08 5.28
CA ALA A 40 8.89 10.53 5.45
C ALA A 40 9.69 11.15 4.32
N PHE A 41 9.02 11.86 3.40
CA PHE A 41 9.65 12.43 2.21
C PHE A 41 9.69 13.95 2.23
N ALA A 42 10.77 14.49 1.69
CA ALA A 42 11.02 15.93 1.59
C ALA A 42 10.61 16.46 0.21
N LYS A 43 10.46 17.77 0.10
CA LYS A 43 10.45 18.39 -1.22
C LYS A 43 11.73 18.02 -1.96
N PRO A 44 11.65 17.74 -3.27
CA PRO A 44 12.83 17.39 -4.03
C PRO A 44 13.98 18.38 -3.80
N ALA A 45 15.17 17.86 -3.59
CA ALA A 45 16.42 18.57 -3.39
C ALA A 45 16.64 19.33 -2.07
N ASP A 46 15.64 19.52 -1.23
CA ASP A 46 15.85 20.29 0.01
C ASP A 46 16.65 19.50 1.06
N LYS A 47 16.33 18.23 1.22
CA LYS A 47 16.96 17.31 2.17
C LYS A 47 16.67 15.86 1.79
N PRO A 48 17.42 14.88 2.32
CA PRO A 48 17.11 13.47 2.12
C PRO A 48 15.75 13.09 2.71
N ASP A 49 15.10 12.12 2.10
CA ASP A 49 13.95 11.42 2.70
C ASP A 49 14.40 10.56 3.88
N ALA A 50 13.47 10.01 4.62
CA ALA A 50 13.78 9.24 5.82
C ALA A 50 12.71 8.19 6.13
N ILE A 51 13.08 7.22 6.95
CA ILE A 51 12.13 6.38 7.68
C ILE A 51 12.06 6.90 9.11
N ALA A 52 10.88 7.40 9.50
CA ALA A 52 10.59 7.73 10.90
C ALA A 52 10.10 6.48 11.63
N VAL A 53 10.47 6.33 12.90
CA VAL A 53 10.03 5.22 13.73
C VAL A 53 9.18 5.78 14.87
N VAL A 54 7.94 5.31 14.97
CA VAL A 54 6.94 5.77 15.92
C VAL A 54 6.69 4.67 16.95
N ASP A 55 6.65 5.03 18.21
CA ASP A 55 6.27 4.12 19.31
C ASP A 55 4.74 3.94 19.33
N THR A 56 4.29 2.70 19.12
CA THR A 56 2.89 2.31 19.08
C THR A 56 2.44 1.52 20.32
N ASP A 57 3.36 1.22 21.27
CA ASP A 57 3.03 0.50 22.51
C ASP A 57 2.32 1.43 23.50
N PRO A 58 1.01 1.24 23.77
CA PRO A 58 0.26 2.11 24.68
C PRO A 58 0.71 2.04 26.14
N ALA A 59 1.56 1.05 26.49
CA ALA A 59 2.16 0.92 27.82
C ALA A 59 3.52 1.65 27.91
N SER A 60 4.08 2.07 26.78
CA SER A 60 5.36 2.78 26.73
C SER A 60 5.22 4.24 27.18
N PRO A 61 6.21 4.79 27.90
CA PRO A 61 6.25 6.23 28.21
C PRO A 61 6.44 7.12 27.01
N SER A 62 6.92 6.57 25.90
CA SER A 62 7.10 7.26 24.61
C SER A 62 5.98 6.98 23.61
N TYR A 63 4.87 6.41 24.07
CA TYR A 63 3.70 6.15 23.20
C TYR A 63 3.32 7.38 22.37
N ALA A 64 3.03 7.17 21.09
CA ALA A 64 2.67 8.22 20.15
C ALA A 64 3.75 9.32 19.98
N THR A 65 5.02 8.93 20.03
CA THR A 65 6.14 9.82 19.69
C THR A 65 7.05 9.20 18.65
N VAL A 66 7.77 10.03 17.89
CA VAL A 66 8.85 9.59 17.02
C VAL A 66 10.06 9.26 17.88
N VAL A 67 10.39 7.98 17.99
CA VAL A 67 11.51 7.45 18.79
C VAL A 67 12.76 7.22 17.98
N GLY A 68 12.67 7.29 16.65
CA GLY A 68 13.81 7.12 15.76
C GLY A 68 13.61 7.78 14.41
N PHE A 69 14.70 8.00 13.70
CA PHE A 69 14.67 8.68 12.42
C PHE A 69 15.93 8.35 11.60
N THR A 70 15.77 7.58 10.53
CA THR A 70 16.90 7.21 9.65
C THR A 70 16.80 7.99 8.36
N GLU A 71 17.67 8.98 8.18
CA GLU A 71 17.79 9.72 6.92
C GLU A 71 18.48 8.85 5.86
N LEU A 72 17.97 8.88 4.64
CA LEU A 72 18.58 8.19 3.50
C LEU A 72 19.83 8.95 2.99
N PRO A 73 20.77 8.27 2.32
CA PRO A 73 22.02 8.90 1.91
C PRO A 73 21.92 9.86 0.72
N HIS A 74 20.75 9.93 0.05
CA HIS A 74 20.56 10.74 -1.15
C HIS A 74 19.33 11.64 -1.02
N THR A 75 19.16 12.59 -1.93
CA THR A 75 18.02 13.49 -2.05
C THR A 75 17.22 13.19 -3.30
N GLY A 76 15.97 13.66 -3.35
CA GLY A 76 15.11 13.58 -4.53
C GLY A 76 14.51 12.21 -4.80
N ASP A 77 14.31 11.41 -3.76
CA ASP A 77 13.76 10.06 -3.87
C ASP A 77 12.23 10.05 -3.92
N GLU A 78 11.57 10.83 -3.08
CA GLU A 78 10.13 10.80 -2.84
C GLU A 78 9.65 9.39 -2.48
N LEU A 79 9.82 9.05 -1.18
CA LEU A 79 9.42 7.76 -0.65
C LEU A 79 7.89 7.65 -0.63
N HIS A 80 7.39 6.56 -1.17
CA HIS A 80 5.98 6.22 -1.17
C HIS A 80 5.74 4.90 -0.44
N HIS A 81 5.63 3.81 -1.20
CA HIS A 81 5.43 2.48 -0.67
C HIS A 81 6.75 1.84 -0.30
N PHE A 82 6.71 0.97 0.68
CA PHE A 82 7.83 0.09 1.04
C PHE A 82 7.29 -1.18 1.68
N GLY A 83 8.08 -2.24 1.69
CA GLY A 83 7.63 -3.55 2.19
C GLY A 83 8.71 -4.28 2.97
N TRP A 84 8.27 -5.34 3.67
CA TRP A 84 9.17 -6.27 4.33
C TRP A 84 9.80 -7.25 3.32
N ASN A 85 11.03 -7.67 3.59
CA ASN A 85 11.73 -8.66 2.76
C ASN A 85 11.18 -10.08 2.89
N ALA A 86 10.35 -10.34 3.87
CA ALA A 86 9.84 -11.67 4.17
C ALA A 86 8.40 -11.62 4.72
N CYS A 87 7.62 -12.65 4.43
CA CYS A 87 6.23 -12.76 4.83
C CYS A 87 5.84 -14.20 5.16
N SER A 88 4.64 -14.40 5.68
CA SER A 88 4.12 -15.72 6.09
C SER A 88 4.01 -16.75 4.95
N SER A 89 4.04 -16.33 3.68
CA SER A 89 4.11 -17.27 2.56
C SER A 89 5.37 -18.14 2.56
N ALA A 90 6.42 -17.76 3.33
CA ALA A 90 7.59 -18.62 3.56
C ALA A 90 7.24 -19.96 4.23
N LEU A 91 6.10 -20.04 4.91
CA LEU A 91 5.62 -21.26 5.56
C LEU A 91 4.81 -22.16 4.64
N CYS A 92 4.63 -21.80 3.36
CA CYS A 92 3.93 -22.63 2.38
C CYS A 92 4.65 -23.94 2.13
N PRO A 93 3.93 -25.08 1.98
CA PRO A 93 4.54 -26.40 1.71
C PRO A 93 5.34 -26.43 0.41
N THR A 94 4.95 -25.59 -0.56
CA THR A 94 5.59 -25.46 -1.88
C THR A 94 6.53 -24.25 -1.91
N GLY A 95 6.65 -23.53 -0.81
CA GLY A 95 7.52 -22.36 -0.71
C GLY A 95 8.99 -22.74 -0.78
N ASP A 96 9.80 -21.87 -1.33
CA ASP A 96 11.24 -22.08 -1.50
C ASP A 96 12.03 -21.96 -0.18
N HIS A 97 11.40 -21.81 0.96
CA HIS A 97 11.97 -21.70 2.33
C HIS A 97 13.27 -20.87 2.44
N ARG A 98 13.64 -20.12 1.40
CA ARG A 98 14.81 -19.23 1.37
C ARG A 98 14.56 -17.87 2.00
N HIS A 99 13.36 -17.67 2.52
CA HIS A 99 13.03 -16.45 3.24
C HIS A 99 13.83 -16.39 4.53
N GLY A 100 14.64 -15.36 4.64
CA GLY A 100 15.28 -15.04 5.91
C GLY A 100 14.27 -14.44 6.91
N ASP A 101 14.77 -14.01 8.05
CA ASP A 101 14.01 -13.26 9.06
C ASP A 101 13.26 -12.08 8.42
N ARG A 102 12.10 -11.72 8.93
CA ARG A 102 11.46 -10.41 8.67
C ARG A 102 12.30 -9.33 9.34
N ARG A 103 13.21 -8.79 8.60
CA ARG A 103 14.29 -7.96 9.12
C ARG A 103 14.54 -6.71 8.32
N TYR A 104 14.37 -6.81 7.01
CA TYR A 104 14.75 -5.72 6.12
C TYR A 104 13.52 -5.02 5.58
N LEU A 105 13.55 -3.69 5.59
CA LEU A 105 12.64 -2.87 4.82
C LEU A 105 13.25 -2.62 3.45
N VAL A 106 12.48 -2.87 2.41
CA VAL A 106 12.81 -2.57 1.02
C VAL A 106 12.07 -1.30 0.64
N VAL A 107 12.81 -0.22 0.46
CA VAL A 107 12.27 1.15 0.41
C VAL A 107 12.60 1.80 -0.94
N PRO A 108 11.67 1.79 -1.91
CA PRO A 108 11.86 2.44 -3.19
C PRO A 108 11.66 3.95 -3.11
N GLY A 109 12.50 4.69 -3.87
CA GLY A 109 12.30 6.10 -4.17
C GLY A 109 11.70 6.25 -5.57
N ILE A 110 10.44 6.67 -5.63
CA ILE A 110 9.69 6.66 -6.90
C ILE A 110 10.31 7.59 -7.95
N ARG A 111 10.78 8.78 -7.56
CA ARG A 111 11.39 9.73 -8.52
C ARG A 111 12.80 9.32 -8.95
N SER A 112 13.59 8.85 -8.00
CA SER A 112 14.99 8.54 -8.26
C SER A 112 15.24 7.17 -8.88
N SER A 113 14.27 6.26 -8.76
CA SER A 113 14.40 4.83 -9.07
C SER A 113 15.48 4.12 -8.25
N ARG A 114 15.91 4.67 -7.11
CA ARG A 114 16.76 3.96 -6.15
C ARG A 114 15.91 3.07 -5.26
N VAL A 115 16.49 2.00 -4.76
CA VAL A 115 15.85 1.15 -3.74
C VAL A 115 16.82 0.98 -2.58
N TYR A 116 16.38 1.32 -1.38
CA TYR A 116 17.16 1.23 -0.17
C TYR A 116 16.77 -0.01 0.64
N ILE A 117 17.76 -0.72 1.16
CA ILE A 117 17.56 -1.86 2.04
C ILE A 117 17.99 -1.45 3.45
N LEU A 118 17.02 -1.42 4.37
CA LEU A 118 17.25 -1.01 5.76
C LEU A 118 17.11 -2.19 6.69
N ASP A 119 18.14 -2.45 7.50
CA ASP A 119 18.14 -3.48 8.54
C ASP A 119 17.52 -2.94 9.83
N THR A 120 16.45 -3.58 10.30
CA THR A 120 15.74 -3.20 11.53
C THR A 120 16.13 -4.03 12.74
N LYS A 121 16.88 -5.16 12.57
CA LYS A 121 17.05 -6.18 13.62
C LYS A 121 17.90 -5.72 14.79
N GLN A 122 19.03 -5.05 14.53
CA GLN A 122 19.95 -4.65 15.60
C GLN A 122 19.48 -3.43 16.38
N THR A 123 18.91 -2.48 15.66
CA THR A 123 18.41 -1.21 16.22
C THR A 123 17.05 -0.89 15.61
N PRO A 124 15.94 -1.51 16.09
CA PRO A 124 14.61 -1.32 15.50
C PRO A 124 14.18 0.15 15.45
N THR A 125 14.59 0.95 16.43
CA THR A 125 14.31 2.39 16.46
C THR A 125 15.25 3.23 15.57
N SER A 126 16.27 2.64 14.97
CA SER A 126 17.20 3.32 14.07
C SER A 126 17.68 2.36 12.98
N PRO A 127 16.79 1.95 12.06
CA PRO A 127 17.15 1.05 10.96
C PRO A 127 18.37 1.54 10.19
N GLN A 128 19.25 0.64 9.80
CA GLN A 128 20.50 1.01 9.12
C GLN A 128 20.40 0.70 7.63
N VAL A 129 20.75 1.66 6.77
CA VAL A 129 20.88 1.42 5.33
C VAL A 129 22.06 0.48 5.09
N THR A 130 21.79 -0.72 4.60
CA THR A 130 22.80 -1.75 4.35
C THR A 130 23.16 -1.88 2.86
N ARG A 131 22.22 -1.50 1.99
CA ARG A 131 22.42 -1.54 0.53
C ARG A 131 21.58 -0.45 -0.15
N VAL A 132 22.07 0.02 -1.28
CA VAL A 132 21.33 0.90 -2.20
C VAL A 132 21.45 0.30 -3.60
N LEU A 133 20.31 -0.01 -4.21
CA LEU A 133 20.22 -0.38 -5.61
C LEU A 133 20.07 0.92 -6.43
N GLY A 134 20.92 1.10 -7.42
CA GLY A 134 20.84 2.27 -8.31
C GLY A 134 19.83 2.11 -9.43
N PRO A 135 19.36 3.22 -10.02
CA PRO A 135 18.42 3.19 -11.14
C PRO A 135 18.95 2.44 -12.36
N GLU A 136 20.26 2.46 -12.56
CA GLU A 136 20.92 1.74 -13.67
C GLU A 136 20.82 0.23 -13.51
N GLU A 137 20.92 -0.29 -12.27
CA GLU A 137 20.77 -1.71 -11.99
C GLU A 137 19.35 -2.19 -12.29
N LEU A 138 18.34 -1.45 -11.82
CA LEU A 138 16.94 -1.72 -12.08
C LEU A 138 16.63 -1.66 -13.59
N GLY A 139 17.02 -0.57 -14.25
CA GLY A 139 16.79 -0.38 -15.67
C GLY A 139 17.46 -1.42 -16.55
N LYS A 140 18.71 -1.80 -16.23
CA LYS A 140 19.48 -2.78 -17.00
C LYS A 140 18.97 -4.22 -16.84
N ARG A 141 18.58 -4.60 -15.62
CA ARG A 141 18.19 -6.00 -15.33
C ARG A 141 16.70 -6.27 -15.50
N ALA A 142 15.84 -5.35 -15.07
CA ALA A 142 14.39 -5.52 -15.18
C ALA A 142 13.75 -4.70 -16.32
N GLY A 143 14.45 -3.73 -16.87
CA GLY A 143 13.90 -2.88 -17.93
C GLY A 143 12.91 -1.82 -17.41
N TYR A 144 12.98 -1.47 -16.11
CA TYR A 144 12.01 -0.61 -15.43
C TYR A 144 12.65 0.57 -14.72
N SER A 145 11.79 1.52 -14.35
CA SER A 145 12.08 2.67 -13.49
C SER A 145 10.86 3.01 -12.63
N ARG A 146 11.00 3.95 -11.71
CA ARG A 146 9.91 4.40 -10.83
C ARG A 146 9.32 3.24 -9.99
N PRO A 147 10.17 2.53 -9.20
CA PRO A 147 9.71 1.46 -8.33
C PRO A 147 8.71 2.02 -7.29
N HIS A 148 7.66 1.26 -7.02
CA HIS A 148 6.57 1.72 -6.18
C HIS A 148 6.22 0.71 -5.07
N THR A 149 5.32 -0.24 -5.31
CA THR A 149 4.86 -1.20 -4.30
C THR A 149 5.82 -2.38 -4.18
N VAL A 150 6.06 -2.86 -2.95
CA VAL A 150 6.93 -4.01 -2.68
C VAL A 150 6.18 -5.02 -1.83
N HIS A 151 6.12 -6.26 -2.31
CA HIS A 151 5.59 -7.40 -1.56
C HIS A 151 6.57 -8.58 -1.60
N CYS A 152 6.71 -9.25 -0.45
CA CYS A 152 7.33 -10.56 -0.38
C CYS A 152 6.32 -11.60 -0.88
N GLY A 153 6.77 -12.51 -1.72
CA GLY A 153 5.93 -13.57 -2.28
C GLY A 153 6.72 -14.84 -2.59
N PRO A 154 6.09 -15.83 -3.22
CA PRO A 154 6.74 -17.08 -3.54
C PRO A 154 7.99 -16.88 -4.41
N GLY A 155 9.14 -17.26 -3.89
CA GLY A 155 10.43 -17.27 -4.59
C GLY A 155 11.13 -15.92 -4.73
N TYR A 156 10.42 -14.78 -4.62
CA TYR A 156 10.96 -13.46 -4.89
C TYR A 156 10.32 -12.35 -4.06
N LEU A 157 11.00 -11.21 -4.00
CA LEU A 157 10.34 -9.93 -3.75
C LEU A 157 9.79 -9.42 -5.08
N TYR A 158 8.54 -8.99 -5.07
CA TYR A 158 7.85 -8.42 -6.23
C TYR A 158 7.76 -6.91 -6.02
N MET A 159 8.25 -6.16 -6.97
CA MET A 159 8.26 -4.70 -6.90
C MET A 159 7.66 -4.12 -8.15
N SER A 160 6.48 -3.48 -8.02
CA SER A 160 5.88 -2.77 -9.16
C SER A 160 6.71 -1.56 -9.57
N CYS A 161 6.71 -1.25 -10.84
CA CYS A 161 7.45 -0.14 -11.43
C CYS A 161 6.55 0.57 -12.43
N LEU A 162 6.46 1.89 -12.34
CA LEU A 162 5.52 2.68 -13.16
C LEU A 162 6.09 3.06 -14.52
N GLY A 163 7.43 3.14 -14.64
CA GLY A 163 8.12 3.57 -15.83
C GLY A 163 8.92 2.48 -16.52
N GLY A 164 9.20 2.67 -17.79
CA GLY A 164 10.10 1.83 -18.58
C GLY A 164 11.58 2.08 -18.26
N ALA A 165 12.46 1.38 -18.98
CA ALA A 165 13.91 1.56 -18.85
C ALA A 165 14.32 3.02 -19.09
N ASN A 166 15.41 3.44 -18.44
CA ASN A 166 15.98 4.78 -18.57
C ASN A 166 15.06 5.93 -18.12
N GLY A 167 14.05 5.64 -17.34
CA GLY A 167 13.10 6.63 -16.84
C GLY A 167 12.02 7.04 -17.87
N GLU A 168 11.84 6.27 -18.92
CA GLU A 168 10.80 6.46 -19.92
C GLU A 168 9.40 6.13 -19.35
N ASP A 169 8.36 6.57 -20.03
CA ASP A 169 6.97 6.45 -19.60
C ASP A 169 6.45 5.00 -19.50
N GLY A 170 7.06 4.06 -20.14
CA GLY A 170 6.60 2.69 -20.05
C GLY A 170 7.15 1.78 -21.15
N PRO A 171 6.68 0.54 -21.20
CA PRO A 171 5.72 -0.07 -20.26
C PRO A 171 6.25 -0.19 -18.83
N GLY A 172 5.39 0.06 -17.86
CA GLY A 172 5.62 -0.32 -16.45
C GLY A 172 5.44 -1.83 -16.27
N GLY A 173 5.69 -2.34 -15.07
CA GLY A 173 5.53 -3.78 -14.78
C GLY A 173 6.06 -4.16 -13.40
N VAL A 174 6.46 -5.42 -13.23
CA VAL A 174 6.91 -5.96 -11.96
C VAL A 174 8.36 -6.45 -12.06
N ALA A 175 9.24 -5.86 -11.24
CA ALA A 175 10.60 -6.34 -11.05
C ALA A 175 10.65 -7.42 -9.97
N LEU A 176 11.48 -8.45 -10.19
CA LEU A 176 11.75 -9.50 -9.21
C LEU A 176 13.11 -9.27 -8.56
N LEU A 177 13.14 -9.36 -7.22
CA LEU A 177 14.39 -9.28 -6.46
C LEU A 177 14.58 -10.55 -5.63
N ASP A 178 15.81 -10.92 -5.39
CA ASP A 178 16.17 -12.01 -4.48
C ASP A 178 15.93 -11.59 -3.02
N HIS A 179 15.32 -12.45 -2.22
CA HIS A 179 14.97 -12.18 -0.83
C HIS A 179 16.16 -11.92 0.11
N ALA A 180 17.30 -12.55 -0.17
CA ALA A 180 18.45 -12.52 0.72
C ALA A 180 19.52 -11.54 0.26
N THR A 181 19.76 -11.48 -1.05
CA THR A 181 20.81 -10.61 -1.61
C THR A 181 20.25 -9.28 -2.09
N PHE A 182 18.93 -9.19 -2.35
CA PHE A 182 18.25 -8.03 -2.94
C PHE A 182 18.72 -7.72 -4.36
N ASP A 183 19.39 -8.66 -5.03
CA ASP A 183 19.76 -8.49 -6.42
C ASP A 183 18.53 -8.45 -7.30
N VAL A 184 18.50 -7.54 -8.25
CA VAL A 184 17.46 -7.53 -9.28
C VAL A 184 17.64 -8.75 -10.17
N ILE A 185 16.67 -9.66 -10.17
CA ILE A 185 16.69 -10.90 -10.95
C ILE A 185 16.26 -10.63 -12.40
N GLY A 186 15.23 -9.80 -12.58
CA GLY A 186 14.68 -9.45 -13.89
C GLY A 186 13.25 -8.94 -13.79
N GLN A 187 12.56 -8.90 -14.92
CA GLN A 187 11.12 -8.64 -14.98
C GLN A 187 10.33 -9.89 -14.66
N PHE A 188 9.14 -9.71 -14.13
CA PHE A 188 8.17 -10.81 -13.91
C PHE A 188 7.59 -11.29 -15.24
N GLU A 189 7.19 -10.37 -16.12
CA GLU A 189 6.42 -10.63 -17.31
C GLU A 189 7.26 -11.35 -18.40
N HIS A 190 6.88 -12.59 -18.76
CA HIS A 190 7.38 -13.28 -19.95
C HIS A 190 6.58 -12.91 -21.19
N ASP A 191 5.25 -12.99 -21.10
CA ASP A 191 4.32 -12.46 -22.11
C ASP A 191 3.42 -11.44 -21.42
N ARG A 192 3.53 -10.19 -21.86
CA ARG A 192 2.88 -9.04 -21.23
C ARG A 192 1.41 -8.88 -21.64
N GLY A 193 0.98 -9.50 -22.73
CA GLY A 193 -0.32 -9.19 -23.31
C GLY A 193 -0.47 -7.71 -23.67
N ASP A 194 -1.58 -7.11 -23.26
CA ASP A 194 -1.89 -5.68 -23.51
C ASP A 194 -1.58 -4.76 -22.32
N GLN A 195 -0.95 -5.26 -21.24
CA GLN A 195 -0.58 -4.44 -20.08
C GLN A 195 0.50 -3.41 -20.47
N TYR A 196 0.27 -2.16 -20.11
CA TYR A 196 1.20 -1.06 -20.32
C TYR A 196 1.41 -0.21 -19.06
N LEU A 197 0.32 0.15 -18.37
CA LEU A 197 0.36 0.87 -17.10
C LEU A 197 0.53 -0.11 -15.94
N ALA A 198 1.10 0.35 -14.84
CA ALA A 198 1.27 -0.42 -13.62
C ALA A 198 0.98 0.44 -12.39
N TYR A 199 0.64 -0.19 -11.28
CA TYR A 199 0.57 0.45 -9.97
C TYR A 199 0.84 -0.56 -8.87
N ASP A 200 -0.12 -1.40 -8.50
CA ASP A 200 0.00 -2.39 -7.42
C ASP A 200 0.13 -3.81 -7.99
N VAL A 201 0.62 -4.72 -7.18
CA VAL A 201 0.79 -6.13 -7.49
C VAL A 201 0.41 -6.98 -6.28
N TRP A 202 -0.48 -7.92 -6.48
CA TRP A 202 -0.81 -8.94 -5.49
C TRP A 202 -1.08 -10.28 -6.16
N TRP A 203 -1.38 -11.29 -5.38
CA TRP A 203 -1.67 -12.65 -5.87
C TRP A 203 -2.67 -13.37 -5.00
N HIS A 204 -3.27 -14.38 -5.58
CA HIS A 204 -3.97 -15.42 -4.86
C HIS A 204 -3.16 -16.73 -4.99
N ILE A 205 -2.46 -17.10 -3.90
CA ILE A 205 -1.45 -18.17 -3.94
C ILE A 205 -2.04 -19.50 -4.34
N ASN A 206 -3.19 -19.89 -3.77
CA ASN A 206 -3.80 -21.20 -4.03
C ASN A 206 -4.24 -21.39 -5.48
N ASP A 207 -4.54 -20.32 -6.19
CA ASP A 207 -4.89 -20.37 -7.61
C ASP A 207 -3.69 -20.13 -8.53
N GLY A 208 -2.52 -19.82 -7.95
CA GLY A 208 -1.32 -19.52 -8.72
C GLY A 208 -1.47 -18.31 -9.64
N VAL A 209 -2.32 -17.35 -9.25
CA VAL A 209 -2.59 -16.14 -10.03
C VAL A 209 -1.99 -14.90 -9.37
N LEU A 210 -1.37 -14.06 -10.20
CA LEU A 210 -0.95 -12.72 -9.82
C LEU A 210 -1.89 -11.71 -10.48
N VAL A 211 -2.17 -10.61 -9.80
CA VAL A 211 -3.02 -9.52 -10.26
C VAL A 211 -2.23 -8.22 -10.21
N THR A 212 -2.31 -7.41 -11.26
CA THR A 212 -1.78 -6.04 -11.27
C THR A 212 -2.87 -5.05 -11.60
N SER A 213 -2.76 -3.85 -11.06
CA SER A 213 -3.64 -2.72 -11.33
C SER A 213 -2.91 -1.63 -12.13
N GLU A 214 -3.65 -0.65 -12.61
CA GLU A 214 -3.14 0.41 -13.48
C GLU A 214 -3.36 1.80 -12.88
N TRP A 215 -2.30 2.59 -12.80
CA TRP A 215 -2.39 4.02 -12.51
C TRP A 215 -2.06 4.88 -13.73
N ALA A 216 -0.78 5.07 -14.00
CA ALA A 216 -0.31 6.03 -15.00
C ALA A 216 1.16 5.79 -15.35
N THR A 217 1.65 6.54 -16.33
CA THR A 217 3.08 6.66 -16.62
C THR A 217 3.70 7.79 -15.80
N PRO A 218 5.04 7.84 -15.64
CA PRO A 218 5.74 8.90 -14.92
C PRO A 218 5.34 10.33 -15.35
N SER A 219 5.28 10.61 -16.63
CA SER A 219 4.93 11.94 -17.15
C SER A 219 3.51 12.39 -16.82
N MET A 220 2.62 11.47 -16.48
CA MET A 220 1.24 11.75 -16.13
C MET A 220 1.06 12.14 -14.65
N ILE A 221 2.07 11.87 -13.80
CA ILE A 221 1.90 11.97 -12.34
C ILE A 221 2.98 12.79 -11.64
N GLU A 222 4.22 12.80 -12.13
CA GLU A 222 5.36 13.36 -11.38
C GLU A 222 5.24 14.85 -11.10
N ASP A 223 4.64 15.61 -12.03
CA ASP A 223 4.43 17.05 -11.89
C ASP A 223 2.97 17.39 -11.52
N GLY A 224 2.22 16.42 -11.03
CA GLY A 224 0.82 16.52 -10.67
C GLY A 224 -0.11 15.80 -11.66
N ILE A 225 -1.41 15.82 -11.36
CA ILE A 225 -2.42 15.30 -12.28
C ILE A 225 -2.51 16.19 -13.53
N VAL A 226 -2.62 15.57 -14.69
CA VAL A 226 -2.82 16.27 -15.98
C VAL A 226 -4.32 16.21 -16.31
N PRO A 227 -5.08 17.32 -16.13
CA PRO A 227 -6.54 17.32 -16.28
C PRO A 227 -7.02 16.87 -17.65
N GLU A 228 -6.31 17.23 -18.70
CA GLU A 228 -6.65 16.87 -20.07
C GLU A 228 -6.55 15.36 -20.30
N LEU A 229 -5.56 14.71 -19.66
CA LEU A 229 -5.41 13.26 -19.74
C LEU A 229 -6.47 12.54 -18.88
N LEU A 230 -6.83 13.10 -17.71
CA LEU A 230 -7.91 12.57 -16.89
C LEU A 230 -9.25 12.62 -17.62
N LEU A 231 -9.65 13.80 -18.11
CA LEU A 231 -10.88 13.98 -18.88
C LEU A 231 -10.84 13.23 -20.22
N GLY A 232 -9.66 13.05 -20.78
CA GLY A 232 -9.39 12.21 -21.96
C GLY A 232 -9.37 10.71 -21.68
N ARG A 233 -9.63 10.28 -20.43
CA ARG A 233 -9.71 8.86 -19.99
C ARG A 233 -8.43 8.08 -20.28
N LYS A 234 -7.27 8.66 -19.92
CA LYS A 234 -5.95 8.09 -20.20
C LYS A 234 -5.28 7.42 -19.02
N TYR A 235 -5.77 7.66 -17.79
CA TYR A 235 -5.30 6.94 -16.63
C TYR A 235 -5.85 5.51 -16.60
N GLY A 236 -5.19 4.65 -15.83
CA GLY A 236 -5.50 3.23 -15.81
C GLY A 236 -6.88 2.90 -15.25
N HIS A 237 -7.51 1.90 -15.85
CA HIS A 237 -8.85 1.43 -15.47
C HIS A 237 -9.00 -0.08 -15.64
N ARG A 238 -7.89 -0.82 -15.65
CA ARG A 238 -7.86 -2.26 -15.89
C ARG A 238 -7.17 -3.01 -14.79
N LEU A 239 -7.53 -4.27 -14.65
CA LEU A 239 -6.81 -5.27 -13.88
C LEU A 239 -6.25 -6.31 -14.85
N HIS A 240 -5.02 -6.75 -14.61
CA HIS A 240 -4.37 -7.78 -15.39
C HIS A 240 -4.13 -9.00 -14.51
N PHE A 241 -4.50 -10.16 -15.01
CA PHE A 241 -4.35 -11.45 -14.36
C PHE A 241 -3.25 -12.24 -15.05
N TRP A 242 -2.39 -12.86 -14.26
CA TRP A 242 -1.18 -13.53 -14.72
C TRP A 242 -1.07 -14.91 -14.10
N ASP A 243 -0.63 -15.88 -14.86
CA ASP A 243 -0.21 -17.17 -14.29
C ASP A 243 1.16 -17.01 -13.61
N MET A 244 1.25 -17.28 -12.31
CA MET A 244 2.47 -17.07 -11.52
C MET A 244 3.61 -18.01 -11.94
N GLN A 245 3.30 -19.21 -12.43
CA GLN A 245 4.31 -20.19 -12.80
C GLN A 245 4.94 -19.89 -14.16
N THR A 246 4.11 -19.62 -15.16
CA THR A 246 4.57 -19.31 -16.52
C THR A 246 4.94 -17.84 -16.69
N ARG A 247 4.42 -16.97 -15.82
CA ARG A 247 4.57 -15.52 -15.84
C ARG A 247 4.02 -14.88 -17.13
N ASN A 248 2.98 -15.51 -17.68
CA ASN A 248 2.29 -15.04 -18.86
C ASN A 248 0.99 -14.34 -18.47
N HIS A 249 0.65 -13.31 -19.22
CA HIS A 249 -0.65 -12.65 -19.13
C HIS A 249 -1.77 -13.63 -19.50
N VAL A 250 -2.80 -13.69 -18.66
CA VAL A 250 -3.94 -14.61 -18.83
C VAL A 250 -5.18 -13.85 -19.28
N GLN A 251 -5.47 -12.72 -18.62
CA GLN A 251 -6.71 -12.00 -18.87
C GLN A 251 -6.59 -10.52 -18.45
N THR A 252 -7.23 -9.65 -19.22
CA THR A 252 -7.52 -8.26 -18.84
C THR A 252 -8.97 -8.15 -18.41
N VAL A 253 -9.23 -7.48 -17.28
CA VAL A 253 -10.56 -7.09 -16.83
C VAL A 253 -10.65 -5.56 -16.87
N ASP A 254 -11.50 -5.04 -17.74
CA ASP A 254 -11.73 -3.61 -17.92
C ASP A 254 -12.88 -3.14 -17.02
N LEU A 255 -12.60 -2.16 -16.13
CA LEU A 255 -13.59 -1.58 -15.22
C LEU A 255 -14.47 -0.50 -15.90
N GLY A 256 -14.12 -0.15 -17.14
CA GLY A 256 -14.72 0.94 -17.89
C GLY A 256 -13.91 2.23 -17.79
N ASP A 257 -13.69 2.87 -18.95
CA ASP A 257 -12.77 4.00 -19.09
C ASP A 257 -13.22 5.30 -18.40
N GLN A 258 -14.46 5.37 -17.92
CA GLN A 258 -14.90 6.44 -17.03
C GLN A 258 -14.33 6.31 -15.61
N HIS A 259 -13.91 5.12 -15.19
CA HIS A 259 -13.33 4.81 -13.88
C HIS A 259 -11.82 4.92 -13.95
N GLN A 260 -11.25 6.00 -13.46
CA GLN A 260 -9.84 6.31 -13.64
C GLN A 260 -9.03 6.03 -12.37
N MET A 261 -7.83 5.48 -12.56
CA MET A 261 -6.87 5.13 -11.52
C MET A 261 -7.38 3.96 -10.66
N ALA A 262 -7.27 2.76 -11.20
CA ALA A 262 -7.46 1.52 -10.44
C ALA A 262 -6.18 1.28 -9.63
N LEU A 263 -6.21 1.57 -8.33
CA LEU A 263 -5.00 1.60 -7.51
C LEU A 263 -4.83 0.34 -6.66
N GLU A 264 -5.00 0.47 -5.35
CA GLU A 264 -4.66 -0.53 -4.35
C GLU A 264 -5.46 -1.82 -4.49
N LEU A 265 -4.77 -2.93 -4.46
CA LEU A 265 -5.32 -4.28 -4.47
C LEU A 265 -5.27 -4.88 -3.05
N ARG A 266 -6.33 -5.53 -2.62
CA ARG A 266 -6.35 -6.29 -1.36
C ARG A 266 -7.04 -7.64 -1.59
N PRO A 267 -6.26 -8.71 -1.84
CA PRO A 267 -6.81 -10.05 -1.89
C PRO A 267 -7.29 -10.48 -0.51
N ALA A 268 -8.23 -11.42 -0.45
CA ALA A 268 -8.60 -12.08 0.79
C ALA A 268 -7.36 -12.76 1.41
N HIS A 269 -7.22 -12.66 2.73
CA HIS A 269 -6.13 -13.29 3.47
C HIS A 269 -6.34 -14.81 3.62
N ASP A 270 -7.61 -15.24 3.74
CA ASP A 270 -7.94 -16.66 3.73
C ASP A 270 -7.73 -17.22 2.32
N PRO A 271 -6.74 -18.11 2.12
CA PRO A 271 -6.40 -18.64 0.79
C PRO A 271 -7.50 -19.53 0.18
N ALA A 272 -8.54 -19.88 0.94
CA ALA A 272 -9.72 -20.57 0.42
C ALA A 272 -10.74 -19.61 -0.24
N ARG A 273 -10.57 -18.30 -0.07
CA ARG A 273 -11.50 -17.27 -0.57
C ARG A 273 -10.95 -16.61 -1.83
N LYS A 274 -11.52 -16.94 -2.99
CA LYS A 274 -11.05 -16.51 -4.32
C LYS A 274 -11.61 -15.13 -4.72
N TYR A 275 -11.23 -14.10 -4.02
CA TYR A 275 -11.56 -12.72 -4.36
C TYR A 275 -10.56 -11.72 -3.76
N GLY A 276 -10.66 -10.49 -4.22
CA GLY A 276 -10.01 -9.36 -3.59
C GLY A 276 -10.71 -8.06 -3.99
N PHE A 277 -10.28 -6.98 -3.36
CA PHE A 277 -10.80 -5.64 -3.61
C PHE A 277 -9.82 -4.82 -4.43
N VAL A 278 -10.36 -3.85 -5.17
CA VAL A 278 -9.59 -2.77 -5.80
C VAL A 278 -10.28 -1.44 -5.59
N GLY A 279 -9.51 -0.41 -5.23
CA GLY A 279 -9.96 0.97 -5.13
C GLY A 279 -9.83 1.69 -6.47
N VAL A 280 -10.86 2.44 -6.86
CA VAL A 280 -10.85 3.34 -8.02
C VAL A 280 -11.02 4.77 -7.53
N VAL A 281 -10.05 5.61 -7.88
CA VAL A 281 -9.90 6.96 -7.33
C VAL A 281 -11.04 7.88 -7.71
N VAL A 282 -11.42 7.90 -9.00
CA VAL A 282 -12.40 8.86 -9.51
C VAL A 282 -13.10 8.37 -10.77
N SER A 283 -14.39 8.66 -10.90
CA SER A 283 -15.15 8.60 -12.14
C SER A 283 -15.16 9.99 -12.79
N VAL A 284 -14.82 10.08 -14.07
CA VAL A 284 -14.87 11.35 -14.80
C VAL A 284 -16.29 11.81 -15.16
N GLU A 285 -17.30 10.98 -14.91
CA GLU A 285 -18.71 11.31 -15.19
C GLU A 285 -19.36 12.09 -14.05
N ASP A 286 -19.05 11.74 -12.79
CA ASP A 286 -19.72 12.29 -11.62
C ASP A 286 -18.79 12.58 -10.43
N LEU A 287 -17.48 12.44 -10.62
CA LEU A 287 -16.44 12.57 -9.61
C LEU A 287 -16.57 11.59 -8.42
N SER A 288 -17.39 10.58 -8.51
CA SER A 288 -17.48 9.54 -7.49
C SER A 288 -16.22 8.66 -7.49
N ALA A 289 -15.90 8.09 -6.33
CA ALA A 289 -14.95 6.99 -6.22
C ALA A 289 -15.70 5.66 -6.05
N SER A 290 -15.03 4.55 -6.27
CA SER A 290 -15.67 3.23 -6.15
C SER A 290 -14.72 2.15 -5.66
N ILE A 291 -15.31 1.10 -5.06
CA ILE A 291 -14.62 -0.14 -4.72
C ILE A 291 -15.23 -1.27 -5.54
N TRP A 292 -14.37 -2.13 -6.05
CA TRP A 292 -14.74 -3.28 -6.84
C TRP A 292 -14.20 -4.55 -6.20
N VAL A 293 -14.95 -5.64 -6.34
CA VAL A 293 -14.51 -7.00 -6.01
C VAL A 293 -14.07 -7.68 -7.31
N TRP A 294 -12.81 -8.07 -7.40
CA TRP A 294 -12.37 -8.98 -8.44
C TRP A 294 -12.48 -10.43 -7.93
N HIS A 295 -12.98 -11.31 -8.76
CA HIS A 295 -13.31 -12.70 -8.39
C HIS A 295 -13.30 -13.61 -9.62
N GLU A 296 -13.28 -14.92 -9.39
CA GLU A 296 -13.47 -15.89 -10.45
C GLU A 296 -14.98 -16.14 -10.67
N ASP A 297 -15.43 -16.06 -11.91
CA ASP A 297 -16.77 -16.46 -12.36
C ASP A 297 -16.66 -17.42 -13.55
N ASN A 298 -17.14 -18.65 -13.37
CA ASN A 298 -17.13 -19.70 -14.40
C ASN A 298 -15.77 -19.93 -15.07
N GLY A 299 -14.68 -19.86 -14.30
CA GLY A 299 -13.31 -20.07 -14.79
C GLY A 299 -12.70 -18.86 -15.48
N GLN A 300 -13.29 -17.70 -15.37
CA GLN A 300 -12.77 -16.42 -15.85
C GLN A 300 -12.75 -15.39 -14.72
N TRP A 301 -11.81 -14.46 -14.78
CA TRP A 301 -11.75 -13.34 -13.85
C TRP A 301 -12.76 -12.27 -14.24
N ALA A 302 -13.43 -11.73 -13.26
CA ALA A 302 -14.42 -10.66 -13.39
C ALA A 302 -14.23 -9.63 -12.28
N ALA A 303 -14.81 -8.45 -12.45
CA ALA A 303 -14.87 -7.43 -11.41
C ALA A 303 -16.29 -6.87 -11.30
N THR A 304 -16.76 -6.74 -10.05
CA THR A 304 -18.09 -6.23 -9.72
C THR A 304 -17.95 -4.99 -8.84
N LYS A 305 -18.56 -3.86 -9.25
CA LYS A 305 -18.59 -2.65 -8.43
C LYS A 305 -19.54 -2.86 -7.24
N VAL A 306 -19.02 -2.73 -6.02
CA VAL A 306 -19.78 -3.01 -4.78
C VAL A 306 -19.99 -1.79 -3.90
N ILE A 307 -19.16 -0.76 -4.03
CA ILE A 307 -19.33 0.51 -3.31
C ILE A 307 -19.18 1.66 -4.30
N THR A 308 -20.04 2.66 -4.18
CA THR A 308 -19.89 3.98 -4.82
C THR A 308 -19.91 5.04 -3.74
N ILE A 309 -18.90 5.91 -3.75
CA ILE A 309 -18.77 7.02 -2.80
C ILE A 309 -18.93 8.31 -3.61
N PRO A 310 -20.02 9.07 -3.44
CA PRO A 310 -20.28 10.26 -4.23
C PRO A 310 -19.34 11.42 -3.88
N ALA A 311 -19.13 12.32 -4.84
CA ALA A 311 -18.50 13.61 -4.59
C ALA A 311 -19.38 14.48 -3.69
N GLU A 312 -18.74 15.36 -2.90
CA GLU A 312 -19.42 16.29 -2.01
C GLU A 312 -19.52 17.69 -2.65
N PRO A 313 -20.71 18.26 -2.84
CA PRO A 313 -20.87 19.61 -3.36
C PRO A 313 -20.12 20.65 -2.50
N ALA A 314 -19.45 21.60 -3.14
CA ALA A 314 -18.73 22.67 -2.46
C ALA A 314 -18.78 23.97 -3.29
N PRO A 315 -18.85 25.16 -2.64
CA PRO A 315 -18.74 26.44 -3.32
C PRO A 315 -17.41 26.59 -4.05
N ALA A 316 -17.43 27.14 -5.27
CA ALA A 316 -16.23 27.25 -6.11
C ALA A 316 -15.09 28.03 -5.43
N GLU A 317 -15.40 29.03 -4.63
CA GLU A 317 -14.43 29.84 -3.88
C GLU A 317 -13.68 29.07 -2.77
N GLN A 318 -14.19 27.93 -2.36
CA GLN A 318 -13.53 27.05 -1.38
C GLN A 318 -12.71 25.95 -2.05
N LEU A 319 -12.87 25.77 -3.35
CA LEU A 319 -12.20 24.71 -4.11
C LEU A 319 -10.84 25.17 -4.63
N PRO A 320 -9.83 24.29 -4.68
CA PRO A 320 -8.60 24.57 -5.38
C PRO A 320 -8.89 24.79 -6.88
N PRO A 321 -8.04 25.53 -7.62
CA PRO A 321 -8.26 25.87 -9.02
C PRO A 321 -8.66 24.67 -9.90
N LEU A 322 -8.05 23.52 -9.64
CA LEU A 322 -8.33 22.27 -10.35
C LEU A 322 -9.79 21.81 -10.25
N LEU A 323 -10.47 22.08 -9.14
CA LEU A 323 -11.83 21.60 -8.85
C LEU A 323 -12.92 22.66 -9.02
N GLN A 324 -12.58 23.95 -9.19
CA GLN A 324 -13.56 25.04 -9.26
C GLN A 324 -14.63 24.84 -10.32
N GLY A 325 -14.24 24.31 -11.49
CA GLY A 325 -15.17 24.06 -12.58
C GLY A 325 -16.19 22.95 -12.34
N PHE A 326 -15.94 22.11 -11.34
CA PHE A 326 -16.82 20.97 -11.01
C PHE A 326 -17.80 21.26 -9.88
N GLY A 327 -17.52 22.25 -9.02
CA GLY A 327 -18.40 22.60 -7.89
C GLY A 327 -18.55 21.50 -6.84
N ALA A 328 -17.58 20.59 -6.76
CA ALA A 328 -17.60 19.46 -5.84
C ALA A 328 -16.19 18.97 -5.51
N VAL A 329 -16.07 18.31 -4.35
CA VAL A 329 -14.87 17.60 -3.91
C VAL A 329 -15.04 16.12 -4.19
N PRO A 330 -14.23 15.51 -5.07
CA PRO A 330 -14.21 14.06 -5.23
C PRO A 330 -13.70 13.38 -3.95
N PRO A 331 -14.17 12.18 -3.60
CA PRO A 331 -13.63 11.42 -2.47
C PRO A 331 -12.13 11.16 -2.63
N LEU A 332 -11.67 10.85 -3.82
CA LEU A 332 -10.32 10.43 -4.14
C LEU A 332 -9.90 9.27 -3.24
N VAL A 333 -10.40 8.07 -3.57
CA VAL A 333 -10.00 6.84 -2.86
C VAL A 333 -8.57 6.50 -3.25
N THR A 334 -7.64 6.77 -2.33
CA THR A 334 -6.21 6.63 -2.59
C THR A 334 -5.60 5.39 -1.96
N ASP A 335 -6.27 4.79 -0.98
CA ASP A 335 -5.86 3.53 -0.38
C ASP A 335 -7.05 2.77 0.20
N ILE A 336 -6.90 1.45 0.29
CA ILE A 336 -7.81 0.55 0.98
C ILE A 336 -7.03 -0.44 1.84
N GLY A 337 -7.54 -0.75 3.03
CA GLY A 337 -6.96 -1.76 3.93
C GLY A 337 -7.99 -2.84 4.26
N LEU A 338 -7.62 -4.10 4.18
CA LEU A 338 -8.48 -5.23 4.56
C LEU A 338 -7.95 -5.85 5.86
N SER A 339 -8.82 -6.04 6.86
CA SER A 339 -8.43 -6.73 8.09
C SER A 339 -8.05 -8.19 7.81
N VAL A 340 -7.12 -8.73 8.61
CA VAL A 340 -6.55 -10.08 8.40
C VAL A 340 -7.62 -11.20 8.47
N ASP A 341 -8.73 -10.95 9.16
CA ASP A 341 -9.89 -11.86 9.22
C ASP A 341 -10.85 -11.71 8.04
N ASP A 342 -10.52 -10.88 7.04
CA ASP A 342 -11.33 -10.55 5.86
C ASP A 342 -12.73 -9.98 6.20
N LYS A 343 -12.88 -9.37 7.37
CA LYS A 343 -14.17 -8.88 7.83
C LYS A 343 -14.40 -7.41 7.57
N TYR A 344 -13.37 -6.58 7.74
CA TYR A 344 -13.51 -5.14 7.61
C TYR A 344 -12.61 -4.57 6.52
N LEU A 345 -13.20 -3.80 5.63
CA LEU A 345 -12.50 -2.99 4.64
C LEU A 345 -12.50 -1.52 5.07
N TYR A 346 -11.31 -0.93 5.08
CA TYR A 346 -11.10 0.50 5.34
C TYR A 346 -10.84 1.21 4.02
N VAL A 347 -11.45 2.37 3.84
CA VAL A 347 -11.38 3.13 2.58
C VAL A 347 -10.98 4.56 2.88
N SER A 348 -9.81 4.95 2.40
CA SER A 348 -9.28 6.31 2.51
C SER A 348 -9.87 7.21 1.44
N CYS A 349 -10.67 8.19 1.85
CA CYS A 349 -11.21 9.24 1.00
C CYS A 349 -10.41 10.53 1.20
N TRP A 350 -9.25 10.61 0.56
CA TRP A 350 -8.28 11.68 0.76
C TRP A 350 -8.81 13.07 0.45
N GLY A 351 -9.65 13.19 -0.60
CA GLY A 351 -10.22 14.46 -1.02
C GLY A 351 -11.24 15.03 -0.03
N THR A 352 -12.17 14.21 0.43
CA THR A 352 -13.22 14.63 1.39
C THR A 352 -12.76 14.58 2.85
N GLY A 353 -11.58 14.00 3.12
CA GLY A 353 -11.07 13.88 4.48
C GLY A 353 -11.84 12.88 5.33
N GLU A 354 -12.21 11.72 4.78
CA GLU A 354 -12.97 10.70 5.49
C GLU A 354 -12.29 9.34 5.39
N LEU A 355 -12.17 8.63 6.50
CA LEU A 355 -11.84 7.21 6.52
C LEU A 355 -13.12 6.44 6.85
N LYS A 356 -13.51 5.54 5.96
CA LYS A 356 -14.72 4.70 6.09
C LYS A 356 -14.35 3.27 6.44
N GLN A 357 -15.20 2.62 7.22
CA GLN A 357 -15.13 1.19 7.51
C GLN A 357 -16.39 0.50 6.98
N TYR A 358 -16.19 -0.62 6.30
CA TYR A 358 -17.27 -1.48 5.81
C TYR A 358 -17.10 -2.90 6.35
N ASP A 359 -18.17 -3.51 6.82
CA ASP A 359 -18.24 -4.98 6.99
C ASP A 359 -18.35 -5.59 5.59
N VAL A 360 -17.38 -6.43 5.26
CA VAL A 360 -17.24 -7.14 3.98
C VAL A 360 -17.27 -8.66 4.17
N SER A 361 -17.87 -9.14 5.26
CA SER A 361 -18.10 -10.58 5.47
C SER A 361 -18.80 -11.22 4.29
N ASP A 362 -19.72 -10.50 3.64
CA ASP A 362 -20.16 -10.72 2.26
C ASP A 362 -19.52 -9.67 1.35
N PRO A 363 -18.49 -10.02 0.56
CA PRO A 363 -17.74 -9.06 -0.25
C PRO A 363 -18.58 -8.39 -1.34
N PHE A 364 -19.70 -9.00 -1.73
CA PHE A 364 -20.60 -8.47 -2.75
C PHE A 364 -21.68 -7.52 -2.20
N ASN A 365 -21.86 -7.51 -0.88
CA ASN A 365 -22.83 -6.67 -0.19
C ASN A 365 -22.20 -5.95 1.02
N PRO A 366 -21.20 -5.07 0.82
CA PRO A 366 -20.56 -4.32 1.88
C PRO A 366 -21.53 -3.44 2.66
N VAL A 367 -21.40 -3.41 3.99
CA VAL A 367 -22.23 -2.58 4.86
C VAL A 367 -21.33 -1.60 5.63
N GLN A 368 -21.55 -0.29 5.48
CA GLN A 368 -20.78 0.69 6.23
C GLN A 368 -21.07 0.57 7.73
N THR A 369 -20.02 0.36 8.52
CA THR A 369 -20.10 0.19 9.98
C THR A 369 -19.52 1.36 10.77
N GLY A 370 -18.75 2.21 10.11
CA GLY A 370 -18.17 3.39 10.75
C GLY A 370 -17.54 4.36 9.76
N SER A 371 -17.34 5.58 10.23
CA SER A 371 -16.46 6.54 9.56
C SER A 371 -15.94 7.59 10.53
N VAL A 372 -14.79 8.18 10.19
CA VAL A 372 -14.24 9.35 10.87
C VAL A 372 -13.82 10.40 9.84
N ARG A 373 -13.90 11.68 10.23
CA ARG A 373 -13.47 12.78 9.36
C ARG A 373 -12.31 13.54 9.97
N ILE A 374 -11.28 13.79 9.16
CA ILE A 374 -10.09 14.56 9.51
C ILE A 374 -9.47 15.14 8.23
N GLY A 375 -9.03 16.40 8.28
CA GLY A 375 -8.49 17.06 7.10
C GLY A 375 -9.55 17.28 6.02
N GLY A 376 -9.16 17.01 4.78
CA GLY A 376 -9.98 17.17 3.57
C GLY A 376 -9.74 18.51 2.86
N ILE A 377 -9.97 18.53 1.55
CA ILE A 377 -9.68 19.69 0.70
C ILE A 377 -10.43 20.94 1.15
N VAL A 378 -11.71 20.80 1.45
CA VAL A 378 -12.58 21.92 1.91
C VAL A 378 -12.86 21.82 3.41
N GLY A 379 -13.10 20.61 3.92
CA GLY A 379 -13.52 20.38 5.29
C GLY A 379 -12.50 20.79 6.33
N ARG A 380 -11.22 20.56 6.06
CA ARG A 380 -10.07 20.85 6.94
C ARG A 380 -10.33 20.49 8.40
N ARG A 381 -11.00 19.34 8.62
CA ARG A 381 -11.44 18.89 9.93
C ARG A 381 -10.26 18.67 10.87
N PRO A 382 -10.31 19.22 12.10
CA PRO A 382 -9.26 19.02 13.09
C PRO A 382 -9.25 17.60 13.64
N HIS A 383 -8.14 17.19 14.26
CA HIS A 383 -8.11 16.01 15.10
C HIS A 383 -8.78 16.30 16.46
N PRO A 384 -9.52 15.33 17.06
CA PRO A 384 -10.19 15.57 18.36
C PRO A 384 -9.27 15.99 19.51
N ALA A 385 -7.99 15.63 19.47
CA ALA A 385 -7.01 16.09 20.45
C ALA A 385 -6.65 17.59 20.31
N ARG A 386 -6.92 18.20 19.16
CA ARG A 386 -6.64 19.61 18.85
C ARG A 386 -7.79 20.24 18.06
N PRO A 387 -8.97 20.39 18.66
CA PRO A 387 -10.20 20.74 17.96
C PRO A 387 -10.21 22.14 17.31
N GLU A 388 -9.28 23.02 17.70
CA GLU A 388 -9.15 24.38 17.16
C GLU A 388 -8.17 24.49 15.98
N GLU A 389 -7.47 23.40 15.63
CA GLU A 389 -6.41 23.43 14.62
C GLU A 389 -6.88 22.72 13.33
N PRO A 390 -7.29 23.48 12.28
CA PRO A 390 -7.72 22.89 11.02
C PRO A 390 -6.53 22.19 10.32
N LEU A 391 -6.79 21.00 9.75
CA LEU A 391 -5.78 20.19 9.12
C LEU A 391 -5.91 20.17 7.59
N ALA A 392 -4.77 20.18 6.89
CA ALA A 392 -4.68 19.94 5.46
C ALA A 392 -4.25 18.50 5.18
N GLY A 393 -4.54 18.00 3.96
CA GLY A 393 -4.45 16.59 3.62
C GLY A 393 -5.67 15.81 4.12
N GLY A 394 -5.79 14.57 3.76
CA GLY A 394 -6.87 13.67 4.19
C GLY A 394 -6.30 12.29 4.51
N PRO A 395 -7.10 11.34 5.02
CA PRO A 395 -6.66 9.95 5.14
C PRO A 395 -6.12 9.47 3.80
N GLN A 396 -4.87 9.03 3.79
CA GLN A 396 -4.21 8.60 2.57
C GLN A 396 -3.74 7.15 2.70
N MET A 397 -2.54 6.87 3.21
CA MET A 397 -2.13 5.48 3.44
C MET A 397 -2.72 4.95 4.75
N VAL A 398 -3.43 3.82 4.64
CA VAL A 398 -4.07 3.17 5.77
C VAL A 398 -3.42 1.81 6.05
N GLU A 399 -3.05 1.55 7.29
CA GLU A 399 -2.48 0.27 7.69
C GLU A 399 -3.22 -0.31 8.90
N VAL A 400 -3.59 -1.58 8.79
CA VAL A 400 -4.38 -2.29 9.80
C VAL A 400 -3.47 -3.23 10.59
N SER A 401 -3.54 -3.19 11.94
CA SER A 401 -2.84 -4.15 12.77
C SER A 401 -3.33 -5.59 12.50
N ARG A 402 -2.45 -6.58 12.71
CA ARG A 402 -2.79 -7.99 12.46
C ARG A 402 -4.01 -8.49 13.23
N ASP A 403 -4.24 -7.98 14.43
CA ASP A 403 -5.41 -8.33 15.24
C ASP A 403 -6.68 -7.55 14.89
N GLY A 404 -6.61 -6.66 13.86
CA GLY A 404 -7.74 -5.87 13.38
C GLY A 404 -8.24 -4.78 14.34
N LYS A 405 -7.52 -4.51 15.45
CA LYS A 405 -8.00 -3.62 16.51
C LYS A 405 -7.55 -2.18 16.39
N ARG A 406 -6.54 -1.92 15.57
CA ARG A 406 -5.95 -0.59 15.37
C ARG A 406 -5.77 -0.32 13.89
N VAL A 407 -6.04 0.92 13.51
CA VAL A 407 -5.85 1.41 12.15
C VAL A 407 -5.00 2.67 12.22
N TYR A 408 -3.87 2.68 11.54
CA TYR A 408 -2.96 3.79 11.43
C TYR A 408 -3.09 4.42 10.06
N PHE A 409 -3.02 5.74 9.97
CA PHE A 409 -2.98 6.39 8.67
C PHE A 409 -2.28 7.74 8.68
N THR A 410 -1.83 8.14 7.52
CA THR A 410 -1.11 9.37 7.22
C THR A 410 -1.91 10.23 6.26
N ASN A 411 -1.35 11.37 5.80
CA ASN A 411 -2.14 12.37 5.09
C ASN A 411 -1.62 12.85 3.75
N SER A 412 -0.42 12.50 3.36
CA SER A 412 0.17 13.00 2.11
C SER A 412 0.08 11.96 1.01
N LEU A 413 -0.34 12.37 -0.18
CA LEU A 413 -0.49 11.48 -1.34
C LEU A 413 0.82 11.45 -2.15
N TYR A 414 1.08 12.47 -2.94
CA TYR A 414 2.25 12.64 -3.80
C TYR A 414 2.60 14.13 -3.78
N GLY A 415 3.86 14.49 -3.70
CA GLY A 415 4.25 15.88 -3.45
C GLY A 415 3.62 16.90 -4.39
N ALA A 416 3.64 16.63 -5.70
CA ALA A 416 3.04 17.52 -6.69
C ALA A 416 1.49 17.52 -6.64
N TRP A 417 0.87 16.38 -6.29
CA TRP A 417 -0.58 16.28 -6.13
C TRP A 417 -1.03 17.01 -4.85
N ASP A 418 -0.32 16.86 -3.76
CA ASP A 418 -0.58 17.62 -2.53
C ASP A 418 -0.63 19.13 -2.82
N GLU A 419 0.30 19.63 -3.64
CA GLU A 419 0.38 21.06 -3.97
C GLU A 419 -0.76 21.52 -4.91
N GLN A 420 -1.26 20.65 -5.77
CA GLN A 420 -2.40 20.96 -6.63
C GLN A 420 -3.74 21.00 -5.88
N PHE A 421 -3.94 20.04 -4.97
CA PHE A 421 -5.20 19.92 -4.22
C PHE A 421 -5.22 20.76 -2.94
N TYR A 422 -4.06 21.08 -2.37
CA TYR A 422 -3.88 21.90 -1.18
C TYR A 422 -2.86 23.01 -1.43
N PRO A 423 -3.23 24.04 -2.20
CA PRO A 423 -2.28 25.10 -2.61
C PRO A 423 -1.67 25.88 -1.46
N ASP A 424 -2.32 25.91 -0.28
CA ASP A 424 -1.77 26.50 0.95
C ASP A 424 -0.76 25.60 1.66
N GLY A 425 -0.53 24.38 1.13
CA GLY A 425 0.39 23.37 1.64
C GLY A 425 -0.24 22.29 2.51
N VAL A 426 0.47 21.18 2.61
CA VAL A 426 0.12 20.02 3.46
C VAL A 426 1.19 19.88 4.54
N GLY A 427 0.80 20.01 5.81
CA GLY A 427 1.61 19.62 6.95
C GLY A 427 1.54 18.11 7.17
N ALA A 428 2.64 17.52 7.66
CA ALA A 428 2.64 16.10 7.99
C ALA A 428 1.79 15.81 9.23
N TRP A 429 0.95 14.77 9.17
CA TRP A 429 0.35 14.20 10.36
C TRP A 429 0.10 12.69 10.20
N MET A 430 0.09 12.01 11.33
CA MET A 430 -0.24 10.59 11.47
C MET A 430 -1.17 10.42 12.67
N THR A 431 -2.18 9.56 12.53
CA THR A 431 -3.10 9.25 13.62
C THR A 431 -3.45 7.76 13.66
N LYS A 432 -4.12 7.35 14.75
CA LYS A 432 -4.57 5.98 14.99
C LYS A 432 -6.04 5.96 15.36
N LEU A 433 -6.74 4.94 14.87
CA LEU A 433 -8.09 4.60 15.31
C LEU A 433 -8.09 3.31 16.11
N ASP A 434 -8.97 3.24 17.07
CA ASP A 434 -9.38 2.00 17.73
C ASP A 434 -10.63 1.44 17.04
N VAL A 435 -10.67 0.12 16.85
CA VAL A 435 -11.75 -0.61 16.19
C VAL A 435 -12.61 -1.30 17.22
N GLY A 436 -13.94 -1.11 17.14
CA GLY A 436 -14.90 -1.76 18.03
C GLY A 436 -15.09 -3.24 17.70
N GLU A 437 -15.46 -4.05 18.71
CA GLU A 437 -15.66 -5.50 18.57
C GLU A 437 -16.67 -5.90 17.48
N ASN A 438 -17.69 -5.08 17.26
CA ASN A 438 -18.72 -5.29 16.24
C ASN A 438 -18.66 -4.28 15.10
N GLY A 439 -17.47 -3.75 14.81
CA GLY A 439 -17.29 -2.64 13.90
C GLY A 439 -17.41 -1.29 14.60
N GLY A 440 -17.29 -0.23 13.81
CA GLY A 440 -17.12 1.13 14.30
C GLY A 440 -15.65 1.46 14.54
N ILE A 441 -15.31 2.70 14.30
CA ILE A 441 -13.95 3.25 14.44
C ILE A 441 -13.98 4.56 15.20
N SER A 442 -12.99 4.80 16.03
CA SER A 442 -12.86 6.06 16.80
C SER A 442 -11.39 6.45 16.96
N PHE A 443 -11.12 7.75 17.00
CA PHE A 443 -9.75 8.23 17.24
C PHE A 443 -9.26 7.83 18.64
N ASP A 444 -8.00 7.36 18.72
CA ASP A 444 -7.27 7.39 19.98
C ASP A 444 -6.77 8.83 20.19
N PRO A 445 -7.32 9.57 21.17
CA PRO A 445 -6.96 10.98 21.37
C PRO A 445 -5.52 11.18 21.84
N ARG A 446 -4.83 10.10 22.25
CA ARG A 446 -3.43 10.14 22.66
C ARG A 446 -2.48 9.91 21.49
N PHE A 447 -2.97 9.40 20.34
CA PHE A 447 -2.14 9.08 19.18
C PHE A 447 -2.39 10.06 18.04
N PHE A 448 -1.72 11.19 18.12
CA PHE A 448 -1.70 12.17 17.05
C PHE A 448 -0.32 12.84 16.96
N LEU A 449 0.36 12.61 15.86
CA LEU A 449 1.67 13.17 15.54
C LEU A 449 1.51 14.16 14.40
N GLU A 450 2.07 15.36 14.54
CA GLU A 450 1.98 16.36 13.49
C GLU A 450 3.19 17.29 13.42
N GLY A 451 3.33 17.95 12.29
CA GLY A 451 4.25 19.05 12.09
C GLY A 451 5.72 18.66 12.18
N ASN A 452 6.47 19.38 13.02
CA ASN A 452 7.94 19.27 13.02
C ASN A 452 8.49 17.97 13.59
N VAL A 453 7.66 17.09 14.17
CA VAL A 453 8.13 15.76 14.62
C VAL A 453 8.69 14.95 13.46
N PHE A 454 8.23 15.19 12.23
CA PHE A 454 8.74 14.59 10.99
C PHE A 454 9.85 15.44 10.32
N ARG A 455 10.41 16.42 11.05
CA ARG A 455 11.56 17.26 10.65
C ARG A 455 11.34 17.96 9.31
N GLY A 456 10.14 18.52 9.09
CA GLY A 456 9.76 19.23 7.87
C GLY A 456 9.63 18.34 6.63
N ARG A 457 9.30 17.07 6.81
CA ARG A 457 8.93 16.11 5.76
C ARG A 457 7.43 15.85 5.81
N ARG A 458 6.87 15.43 4.69
CA ARG A 458 5.54 14.84 4.57
C ARG A 458 5.61 13.35 4.90
N VAL A 459 4.48 12.70 5.16
CA VAL A 459 4.42 11.30 5.55
C VAL A 459 3.47 10.52 4.66
N HIS A 460 3.87 9.31 4.27
CA HIS A 460 3.12 8.46 3.37
C HIS A 460 2.87 7.08 4.01
N GLN A 461 3.43 6.00 3.49
CA GLN A 461 3.12 4.66 3.97
C GLN A 461 3.60 4.40 5.40
N VAL A 462 2.85 3.55 6.08
CA VAL A 462 3.16 2.97 7.38
C VAL A 462 3.38 1.47 7.23
N ARG A 463 4.38 0.91 7.92
CA ARG A 463 4.55 -0.54 8.13
C ARG A 463 4.74 -0.83 9.60
N LEU A 464 4.08 -1.86 10.10
CA LEU A 464 4.14 -2.23 11.50
C LEU A 464 5.25 -3.26 11.77
N GLU A 465 5.89 -3.12 12.92
CA GLU A 465 6.88 -4.10 13.39
C GLU A 465 6.26 -5.49 13.48
N GLY A 466 6.96 -6.47 12.92
CA GLY A 466 6.47 -7.85 12.86
C GLY A 466 5.38 -8.12 11.82
N GLY A 467 5.04 -7.14 10.99
CA GLY A 467 4.04 -7.22 9.92
C GLY A 467 2.65 -6.69 10.31
N ASP A 468 1.87 -6.43 9.32
CA ASP A 468 0.53 -5.84 9.36
C ASP A 468 -0.40 -6.57 8.37
N ALA A 469 -1.63 -6.09 8.21
CA ALA A 469 -2.60 -6.74 7.33
C ALA A 469 -2.18 -6.77 5.86
N SER A 470 -1.33 -5.84 5.41
CA SER A 470 -0.86 -5.78 4.03
C SER A 470 0.57 -6.30 3.82
N SER A 471 1.18 -6.91 4.85
CA SER A 471 2.55 -7.45 4.78
C SER A 471 2.62 -8.92 4.43
N ASP A 472 1.55 -9.68 4.65
CA ASP A 472 1.58 -11.13 4.59
C ASP A 472 0.60 -11.70 3.57
N SER A 473 1.00 -12.79 2.94
CA SER A 473 0.12 -13.74 2.26
C SER A 473 0.22 -15.11 2.94
N TYR A 474 -0.89 -15.84 2.98
CA TYR A 474 -1.01 -17.07 3.74
C TYR A 474 -1.36 -18.24 2.82
N CYS A 475 -0.88 -19.45 3.19
CA CYS A 475 -1.15 -20.69 2.47
C CYS A 475 -2.13 -21.60 3.21
N TYR A 476 -2.53 -21.21 4.40
CA TYR A 476 -3.48 -21.95 5.25
C TYR A 476 -4.58 -21.01 5.73
N SER A 477 -5.80 -21.55 5.84
CA SER A 477 -6.98 -20.84 6.36
C SER A 477 -7.00 -20.74 7.87
#